data_048fc55b4b24554779a8a4079628a733
#
_entry.id   048fc55b4b24554779a8a4079628a733
#
_cell.length_a   1.000
_cell.length_b   1.000
_cell.length_c   1.000
_cell.angle_alpha   90.00
_cell.angle_beta   90.00
_cell.angle_gamma   90.00
#
_symmetry.space_group_name_H-M   'P 1'
#
loop_
_entity.id
_entity.type
_entity.pdbx_description
1 polymer ?
#
loop_
_entity_poly.entity_id
_entity_poly.type
_entity_poly.pdbx_seq_one_letter_code
_entity_poly.pdbx_strand_id
1 'polypeptide(L)'
;MAHISVPKKPIQSLRFDNFMFPLVKLLPIAPELLSRGDRPLKMTFEDQLNALVYFHLQEHKSARHLVQDLKENVFAKENIAPGEGISRSSFSEAINHRGLEQLQFIFENLYKQALGVLPKEHTELGELVSIDGSLIDAVLSMYWADYRKGAKKTKAHCGFDINHGIPNKIFLTAEKKISGLHFSVLSSMMWSPYLILR
;
A
#
# COMPACT_ATOMS: atom_id res chain seq x y z
N MET A 1 -9.88 -22.94 28.29
CA MET A 1 -9.37 -23.31 26.97
C MET A 1 -8.00 -22.65 26.80
N ALA A 2 -6.94 -23.43 26.75
CA ALA A 2 -5.58 -22.91 26.60
C ALA A 2 -5.40 -22.43 25.14
N HIS A 3 -5.11 -21.15 24.96
CA HIS A 3 -4.72 -20.60 23.69
C HIS A 3 -3.34 -21.16 23.31
N ILE A 4 -3.30 -22.12 22.38
CA ILE A 4 -2.04 -22.60 21.83
C ILE A 4 -1.54 -21.50 20.90
N SER A 5 -0.62 -20.69 21.40
CA SER A 5 0.15 -19.73 20.59
C SER A 5 1.12 -20.52 19.75
N VAL A 6 0.81 -20.69 18.45
CA VAL A 6 1.77 -21.24 17.48
C VAL A 6 2.89 -20.22 17.33
N PRO A 7 4.15 -20.56 17.62
CA PRO A 7 5.24 -19.61 17.44
C PRO A 7 5.37 -19.26 15.96
N LYS A 8 5.18 -17.98 15.63
CA LYS A 8 5.41 -17.48 14.28
C LYS A 8 6.88 -17.64 13.95
N LYS A 9 7.21 -18.49 12.97
CA LYS A 9 8.58 -18.61 12.48
C LYS A 9 8.98 -17.28 11.83
N PRO A 10 10.17 -16.74 12.13
CA PRO A 10 10.66 -15.53 11.46
C PRO A 10 10.73 -15.77 9.96
N ILE A 11 10.46 -14.72 9.17
CA ILE A 11 10.63 -14.77 7.72
C ILE A 11 12.11 -14.98 7.45
N GLN A 12 12.41 -16.03 6.70
CA GLN A 12 13.78 -16.27 6.19
C GLN A 12 14.04 -15.32 5.01
N SER A 13 15.28 -14.87 4.83
CA SER A 13 15.69 -14.00 3.73
C SER A 13 15.17 -14.46 2.38
N LEU A 14 15.31 -15.75 2.08
CA LEU A 14 14.81 -16.34 0.83
C LEU A 14 13.31 -16.10 0.58
N ARG A 15 12.49 -16.07 1.63
CA ARG A 15 11.06 -15.78 1.48
C ARG A 15 10.79 -14.31 1.21
N PHE A 16 11.50 -13.42 1.89
CA PHE A 16 11.39 -11.99 1.64
C PHE A 16 11.84 -11.66 0.22
N ASP A 17 12.98 -12.19 -0.22
CA ASP A 17 13.53 -12.01 -1.56
C ASP A 17 12.54 -12.47 -2.65
N ASN A 18 11.83 -13.59 -2.42
CA ASN A 18 10.81 -14.07 -3.34
C ASN A 18 9.62 -13.07 -3.48
N PHE A 19 9.22 -12.42 -2.39
CA PHE A 19 8.20 -11.36 -2.45
C PHE A 19 8.71 -10.11 -3.16
N MET A 20 9.98 -9.77 -2.98
CA MET A 20 10.59 -8.61 -3.61
C MET A 20 10.99 -8.84 -5.07
N PHE A 21 11.12 -10.09 -5.51
CA PHE A 21 11.58 -10.45 -6.85
C PHE A 21 10.85 -9.70 -8.00
N PRO A 22 9.50 -9.61 -8.05
CA PRO A 22 8.81 -8.87 -9.10
C PRO A 22 9.06 -7.36 -9.04
N LEU A 23 9.50 -6.84 -7.89
CA LEU A 23 9.75 -5.42 -7.65
C LEU A 23 11.16 -4.98 -8.04
N VAL A 24 12.14 -5.90 -8.03
CA VAL A 24 13.55 -5.59 -8.29
C VAL A 24 13.76 -4.87 -9.63
N LYS A 25 13.00 -5.24 -10.67
CA LYS A 25 13.07 -4.59 -11.99
C LYS A 25 12.33 -3.25 -12.05
N LEU A 26 11.40 -3.01 -11.14
CA LEU A 26 10.56 -1.80 -11.12
C LEU A 26 11.20 -0.69 -10.28
N LEU A 27 11.93 -1.03 -9.23
CA LEU A 27 12.55 -0.04 -8.36
C LEU A 27 13.47 0.96 -9.08
N PRO A 28 14.38 0.52 -9.99
CA PRO A 28 15.29 1.45 -10.68
C PRO A 28 14.59 2.40 -11.67
N ILE A 29 13.38 2.05 -12.13
CA ILE A 29 12.60 2.86 -13.08
C ILE A 29 11.42 3.58 -12.43
N ALA A 30 11.23 3.41 -11.13
CA ALA A 30 10.23 4.16 -10.38
C ALA A 30 10.58 5.67 -10.38
N PRO A 31 9.57 6.55 -10.33
CA PRO A 31 9.80 7.98 -10.21
C PRO A 31 10.72 8.29 -9.02
N GLU A 32 11.63 9.23 -9.20
CA GLU A 32 12.58 9.60 -8.15
C GLU A 32 11.85 10.21 -6.94
N LEU A 33 12.22 9.77 -5.75
CA LEU A 33 11.71 10.34 -4.51
C LEU A 33 12.53 11.58 -4.15
N LEU A 34 11.99 12.75 -4.46
CA LEU A 34 12.67 14.02 -4.22
C LEU A 34 12.76 14.34 -2.72
N SER A 35 13.94 14.79 -2.30
CA SER A 35 14.12 15.34 -0.95
C SER A 35 13.50 16.75 -0.86
N ARG A 36 12.98 17.10 0.32
CA ARG A 36 12.59 18.48 0.61
C ARG A 36 13.83 19.25 1.12
N GLY A 37 14.54 19.94 0.20
CA GLY A 37 15.75 20.71 0.49
C GLY A 37 17.04 19.92 0.25
N ASP A 38 18.18 20.48 0.70
CA ASP A 38 19.53 20.02 0.37
C ASP A 38 20.02 18.79 1.16
N ARG A 39 19.19 18.26 2.05
CA ARG A 39 19.57 17.10 2.88
C ARG A 39 19.18 15.80 2.21
N PRO A 40 20.09 14.81 2.13
CA PRO A 40 19.77 13.50 1.61
C PRO A 40 18.68 12.84 2.44
N LEU A 41 17.85 12.04 1.78
CA LEU A 41 16.80 11.26 2.44
C LEU A 41 17.45 10.18 3.32
N LYS A 42 17.09 10.14 4.60
CA LYS A 42 17.52 9.06 5.51
C LYS A 42 16.84 7.72 5.21
N MET A 43 15.77 7.77 4.47
CA MET A 43 14.99 6.61 4.05
C MET A 43 14.65 6.79 2.57
N THR A 44 15.20 5.95 1.74
CA THR A 44 14.92 5.90 0.30
C THR A 44 13.52 5.34 0.04
N PHE A 45 13.07 5.38 -1.20
CA PHE A 45 11.81 4.73 -1.55
C PHE A 45 11.90 3.20 -1.41
N GLU A 46 13.04 2.62 -1.75
CA GLU A 46 13.29 1.19 -1.58
C GLU A 46 13.22 0.77 -0.11
N ASP A 47 13.88 1.52 0.79
CA ASP A 47 13.77 1.30 2.24
C ASP A 47 12.32 1.38 2.72
N GLN A 48 11.56 2.36 2.21
CA GLN A 48 10.16 2.53 2.56
C GLN A 48 9.32 1.34 2.12
N LEU A 49 9.50 0.88 0.88
CA LEU A 49 8.78 -0.25 0.31
C LEU A 49 9.13 -1.54 1.06
N ASN A 50 10.42 -1.80 1.28
CA ASN A 50 10.90 -2.95 2.04
C ASN A 50 10.30 -2.98 3.45
N ALA A 51 10.31 -1.84 4.15
CA ALA A 51 9.73 -1.73 5.48
C ALA A 51 8.22 -1.97 5.49
N LEU A 52 7.47 -1.47 4.48
CA LEU A 52 6.03 -1.70 4.35
C LEU A 52 5.70 -3.17 4.05
N VAL A 53 6.42 -3.79 3.12
CA VAL A 53 6.25 -5.22 2.81
C VAL A 53 6.57 -6.05 4.05
N TYR A 54 7.67 -5.77 4.73
CA TYR A 54 8.05 -6.46 5.96
C TYR A 54 7.03 -6.27 7.07
N PHE A 55 6.47 -5.05 7.23
CA PHE A 55 5.42 -4.75 8.19
C PHE A 55 4.23 -5.68 8.03
N HIS A 56 3.75 -5.87 6.80
CA HIS A 56 2.59 -6.72 6.52
C HIS A 56 2.91 -8.20 6.62
N LEU A 57 4.06 -8.64 6.12
CA LEU A 57 4.47 -10.04 6.19
C LEU A 57 4.69 -10.54 7.62
N GLN A 58 5.21 -9.68 8.51
CA GLN A 58 5.39 -9.99 9.94
C GLN A 58 4.16 -9.65 10.79
N GLU A 59 3.11 -9.11 10.18
CA GLU A 59 1.88 -8.69 10.87
C GLU A 59 2.16 -7.77 12.06
N HIS A 60 3.06 -6.80 11.87
CA HIS A 60 3.35 -5.81 12.91
C HIS A 60 2.10 -5.00 13.24
N LYS A 61 1.82 -4.84 14.53
CA LYS A 61 0.61 -4.15 15.01
C LYS A 61 0.73 -2.62 14.98
N SER A 62 1.94 -2.09 14.87
CA SER A 62 2.19 -0.64 14.89
C SER A 62 3.54 -0.28 14.30
N ALA A 63 3.68 0.96 13.84
CA ALA A 63 4.96 1.52 13.41
C ALA A 63 6.04 1.46 14.51
N ARG A 64 5.65 1.55 15.80
CA ARG A 64 6.58 1.40 16.92
C ARG A 64 7.15 -0.02 16.97
N HIS A 65 6.31 -1.02 16.81
CA HIS A 65 6.71 -2.43 16.81
C HIS A 65 7.64 -2.71 15.63
N LEU A 66 7.30 -2.23 14.42
CA LEU A 66 8.19 -2.34 13.26
C LEU A 66 9.57 -1.71 13.53
N VAL A 67 9.60 -0.44 13.96
CA VAL A 67 10.88 0.27 14.20
C VAL A 67 11.72 -0.40 15.29
N GLN A 68 11.09 -1.00 16.29
CA GLN A 68 11.79 -1.79 17.29
C GLN A 68 12.38 -3.06 16.66
N ASP A 69 11.60 -3.79 15.88
CA ASP A 69 12.05 -5.01 15.21
C ASP A 69 13.20 -4.74 14.21
N LEU A 70 13.13 -3.63 13.45
CA LEU A 70 14.22 -3.17 12.58
C LEU A 70 15.54 -2.88 13.31
N LYS A 71 15.51 -2.69 14.64
CA LYS A 71 16.70 -2.47 15.47
C LYS A 71 17.23 -3.74 16.12
N GLU A 72 16.33 -4.64 16.51
CA GLU A 72 16.63 -5.78 17.37
C GLU A 72 16.76 -7.09 16.58
N ASN A 73 16.00 -7.24 15.51
CA ASN A 73 16.04 -8.43 14.67
C ASN A 73 17.21 -8.35 13.68
N VAL A 74 18.11 -9.32 13.72
CA VAL A 74 19.31 -9.35 12.88
C VAL A 74 18.95 -9.28 11.38
N PHE A 75 18.03 -10.11 10.94
CA PHE A 75 17.58 -10.10 9.54
C PHE A 75 17.00 -8.74 9.13
N ALA A 76 16.09 -8.18 9.95
CA ALA A 76 15.45 -6.90 9.65
C ALA A 76 16.44 -5.75 9.61
N LYS A 77 17.43 -5.75 10.52
CA LYS A 77 18.49 -4.74 10.59
C LYS A 77 19.41 -4.78 9.38
N GLU A 78 19.76 -5.96 8.91
CA GLU A 78 20.74 -6.15 7.81
C GLU A 78 20.10 -6.02 6.41
N ASN A 79 18.81 -6.36 6.27
CA ASN A 79 18.19 -6.48 4.94
C ASN A 79 17.02 -5.53 4.70
N ILE A 80 16.45 -4.94 5.75
CA ILE A 80 15.22 -4.12 5.64
C ILE A 80 15.45 -2.70 6.09
N ALA A 81 16.19 -2.51 7.19
CA ALA A 81 16.42 -1.19 7.75
C ALA A 81 17.39 -0.39 6.89
N PRO A 82 17.21 0.95 6.78
CA PRO A 82 18.26 1.83 6.26
C PRO A 82 19.57 1.63 7.03
N GLY A 83 20.71 1.73 6.33
CA GLY A 83 22.03 1.45 6.92
C GLY A 83 22.34 2.23 8.21
N GLU A 84 21.81 3.44 8.35
CA GLU A 84 21.91 4.26 9.58
C GLU A 84 20.79 3.98 10.60
N GLY A 85 19.90 3.00 10.32
CA GLY A 85 18.68 2.76 11.06
C GLY A 85 17.63 3.86 10.86
N ILE A 86 16.47 3.70 11.46
CA ILE A 86 15.36 4.64 11.33
C ILE A 86 14.72 4.95 12.67
N SER A 87 14.38 6.23 12.89
CA SER A 87 13.54 6.64 14.01
C SER A 87 12.05 6.51 13.67
N ARG A 88 11.21 6.39 14.71
CA ARG A 88 9.75 6.36 14.52
C ARG A 88 9.22 7.62 13.84
N SER A 89 9.77 8.79 14.17
CA SER A 89 9.36 10.06 13.54
C SER A 89 9.72 10.09 12.06
N SER A 90 10.93 9.68 11.69
CA SER A 90 11.36 9.63 10.29
C SER A 90 10.55 8.62 9.47
N PHE A 91 10.23 7.46 10.05
CA PHE A 91 9.35 6.48 9.40
C PHE A 91 7.95 7.05 9.21
N SER A 92 7.36 7.63 10.26
CA SER A 92 6.02 8.23 10.18
C SER A 92 5.96 9.36 9.15
N GLU A 93 6.97 10.21 9.09
CA GLU A 93 7.07 11.28 8.10
C GLU A 93 7.17 10.72 6.68
N ALA A 94 8.00 9.71 6.46
CA ALA A 94 8.12 9.05 5.17
C ALA A 94 6.76 8.52 4.68
N ILE A 95 6.05 7.76 5.52
CA ILE A 95 4.75 7.16 5.16
C ILE A 95 3.66 8.22 4.93
N ASN A 96 3.65 9.31 5.70
CA ASN A 96 2.57 10.30 5.62
C ASN A 96 2.75 11.34 4.50
N HIS A 97 3.98 11.58 4.05
CA HIS A 97 4.28 12.71 3.18
C HIS A 97 5.01 12.37 1.89
N ARG A 98 5.46 11.12 1.70
CA ARG A 98 6.31 10.73 0.58
C ARG A 98 5.92 9.35 0.03
N GLY A 99 6.30 9.10 -1.21
CA GLY A 99 6.24 7.76 -1.80
C GLY A 99 4.90 7.38 -2.42
N LEU A 100 3.87 8.24 -2.41
CA LEU A 100 2.56 7.90 -2.99
C LEU A 100 2.66 7.64 -4.50
N GLU A 101 3.32 8.52 -5.23
CA GLU A 101 3.52 8.38 -6.68
C GLU A 101 4.30 7.11 -7.02
N GLN A 102 5.35 6.84 -6.25
CA GLN A 102 6.17 5.65 -6.42
C GLN A 102 5.38 4.36 -6.12
N LEU A 103 4.57 4.37 -5.06
CA LEU A 103 3.71 3.23 -4.72
C LEU A 103 2.63 3.00 -5.79
N GLN A 104 2.06 4.06 -6.35
CA GLN A 104 1.12 3.95 -7.47
C GLN A 104 1.80 3.36 -8.70
N PHE A 105 2.99 3.85 -9.05
CA PHE A 105 3.78 3.31 -10.15
C PHE A 105 4.05 1.81 -9.98
N ILE A 106 4.48 1.40 -8.79
CA ILE A 106 4.73 -0.01 -8.47
C ILE A 106 3.45 -0.84 -8.62
N PHE A 107 2.34 -0.38 -8.03
CA PHE A 107 1.06 -1.08 -8.11
C PHE A 107 0.58 -1.28 -9.55
N GLU A 108 0.61 -0.22 -10.37
CA GLU A 108 0.18 -0.27 -11.77
C GLU A 108 1.05 -1.22 -12.62
N ASN A 109 2.36 -1.22 -12.39
CA ASN A 109 3.27 -2.09 -13.13
C ASN A 109 3.20 -3.55 -12.66
N LEU A 110 2.99 -3.80 -11.37
CA LEU A 110 2.70 -5.15 -10.87
C LEU A 110 1.39 -5.69 -11.45
N TYR A 111 0.35 -4.86 -11.51
CA TYR A 111 -0.91 -5.24 -12.13
C TYR A 111 -0.71 -5.62 -13.62
N LYS A 112 0.02 -4.79 -14.39
CA LYS A 112 0.33 -5.09 -15.79
C LYS A 112 1.13 -6.40 -15.96
N GLN A 113 2.12 -6.63 -15.08
CA GLN A 113 2.88 -7.90 -15.09
C GLN A 113 1.96 -9.10 -14.80
N ALA A 114 1.09 -8.97 -13.80
CA ALA A 114 0.14 -10.02 -13.43
C ALA A 114 -0.82 -10.36 -14.56
N LEU A 115 -1.34 -9.37 -15.28
CA LEU A 115 -2.19 -9.59 -16.46
C LEU A 115 -1.49 -10.40 -17.57
N GLY A 116 -0.16 -10.27 -17.68
CA GLY A 116 0.63 -11.02 -18.68
C GLY A 116 0.94 -12.48 -18.29
N VAL A 117 0.75 -12.83 -17.03
CA VAL A 117 1.15 -14.15 -16.50
C VAL A 117 -0.03 -14.98 -15.98
N LEU A 118 -1.03 -14.30 -15.40
CA LEU A 118 -2.19 -14.98 -14.82
C LEU A 118 -3.18 -15.41 -15.91
N PRO A 119 -3.80 -16.60 -15.77
CA PRO A 119 -4.88 -17.01 -16.64
C PRO A 119 -6.08 -16.07 -16.49
N LYS A 120 -6.81 -15.87 -17.59
CA LYS A 120 -8.08 -15.14 -17.58
C LYS A 120 -9.22 -16.13 -17.48
N GLU A 121 -9.98 -16.07 -16.37
CA GLU A 121 -11.15 -16.90 -16.12
C GLU A 121 -12.45 -16.16 -16.48
N HIS A 122 -13.56 -16.87 -16.60
CA HIS A 122 -14.91 -16.32 -16.85
C HIS A 122 -15.01 -15.40 -18.06
N THR A 123 -14.26 -15.67 -19.12
CA THR A 123 -14.20 -14.83 -20.33
C THR A 123 -15.53 -14.73 -21.06
N GLU A 124 -16.40 -15.72 -20.89
CA GLU A 124 -17.76 -15.75 -21.43
C GLU A 124 -18.68 -14.66 -20.85
N LEU A 125 -18.35 -14.16 -19.66
CA LEU A 125 -19.12 -13.11 -18.97
C LEU A 125 -18.57 -11.70 -19.24
N GLY A 126 -17.51 -11.58 -20.05
CA GLY A 126 -16.84 -10.31 -20.32
C GLY A 126 -15.89 -9.89 -19.20
N GLU A 127 -15.64 -8.59 -19.11
CA GLU A 127 -14.78 -8.03 -18.05
C GLU A 127 -15.58 -7.83 -16.77
N LEU A 128 -15.19 -8.54 -15.72
CA LEU A 128 -15.86 -8.50 -14.43
C LEU A 128 -14.99 -7.78 -13.40
N VAL A 129 -15.52 -6.72 -12.82
CA VAL A 129 -14.87 -5.99 -11.72
C VAL A 129 -15.81 -5.93 -10.52
N SER A 130 -15.37 -6.44 -9.39
CA SER A 130 -16.04 -6.23 -8.10
C SER A 130 -15.47 -5.00 -7.42
N ILE A 131 -16.32 -4.20 -6.80
CA ILE A 131 -15.89 -3.04 -6.00
C ILE A 131 -16.41 -3.21 -4.59
N ASP A 132 -15.48 -3.35 -3.65
CA ASP A 132 -15.79 -3.35 -2.22
C ASP A 132 -15.32 -2.06 -1.55
N GLY A 133 -15.97 -1.68 -0.48
CA GLY A 133 -15.67 -0.44 0.21
C GLY A 133 -15.64 -0.61 1.73
N SER A 134 -14.49 -0.36 2.31
CA SER A 134 -14.26 -0.40 3.75
C SER A 134 -14.16 1.00 4.34
N LEU A 135 -14.80 1.22 5.50
CA LEU A 135 -14.65 2.46 6.26
C LEU A 135 -13.32 2.42 7.02
N ILE A 136 -12.52 3.45 6.85
CA ILE A 136 -11.27 3.65 7.60
C ILE A 136 -11.34 4.97 8.38
N ASP A 137 -10.67 5.01 9.53
CA ASP A 137 -10.56 6.24 10.31
C ASP A 137 -9.66 7.23 9.56
N ALA A 138 -10.19 8.44 9.35
CA ALA A 138 -9.44 9.48 8.67
C ALA A 138 -8.34 10.03 9.58
N VAL A 139 -7.15 10.18 9.03
CA VAL A 139 -6.04 10.88 9.70
C VAL A 139 -6.23 12.39 9.63
N LEU A 140 -5.54 13.14 10.48
CA LEU A 140 -5.68 14.61 10.57
C LEU A 140 -5.47 15.34 9.25
N SER A 141 -4.66 14.82 8.35
CA SER A 141 -4.43 15.38 7.01
C SER A 141 -5.61 15.19 6.05
N MET A 142 -6.54 14.30 6.37
CA MET A 142 -7.76 14.06 5.58
C MET A 142 -8.90 14.97 6.03
N TYR A 143 -8.70 16.30 5.99
CA TYR A 143 -9.71 17.30 6.41
C TYR A 143 -10.98 17.25 5.55
N TRP A 144 -10.90 16.70 4.35
CA TRP A 144 -12.01 16.47 3.44
C TRP A 144 -12.90 15.27 3.83
N ALA A 145 -12.42 14.41 4.72
CA ALA A 145 -13.16 13.23 5.20
C ALA A 145 -14.19 13.68 6.24
N ASP A 146 -15.47 13.60 5.89
CA ASP A 146 -16.59 13.94 6.77
C ASP A 146 -17.54 12.73 6.84
N TYR A 147 -17.75 12.22 8.05
CA TYR A 147 -18.60 11.06 8.27
C TYR A 147 -19.86 11.44 9.07
N ARG A 148 -19.75 11.61 10.37
CA ARG A 148 -20.84 12.01 11.28
C ARG A 148 -20.32 12.98 12.31
N LYS A 149 -21.23 13.70 13.00
CA LYS A 149 -20.85 14.60 14.09
C LYS A 149 -19.87 13.92 15.06
N GLY A 150 -18.62 14.39 15.10
CA GLY A 150 -17.57 13.90 16.00
C GLY A 150 -16.69 12.74 15.49
N ALA A 151 -16.95 12.19 14.30
CA ALA A 151 -16.09 11.16 13.70
C ALA A 151 -15.70 11.51 12.27
N LYS A 152 -14.41 11.51 11.96
CA LYS A 152 -13.90 11.66 10.60
C LYS A 152 -13.55 10.29 10.05
N LYS A 153 -14.30 9.86 9.02
CA LYS A 153 -14.05 8.59 8.33
C LYS A 153 -14.00 8.81 6.84
N THR A 154 -13.25 7.99 6.15
CA THR A 154 -13.23 7.92 4.71
C THR A 154 -13.57 6.50 4.27
N LYS A 155 -14.08 6.35 3.07
CA LYS A 155 -14.35 5.06 2.49
C LYS A 155 -13.23 4.71 1.50
N ALA A 156 -12.50 3.62 1.79
CA ALA A 156 -11.55 3.04 0.88
C ALA A 156 -12.27 2.02 0.00
N HIS A 157 -12.18 2.20 -1.31
CA HIS A 157 -12.73 1.27 -2.28
C HIS A 157 -11.61 0.50 -2.94
N CYS A 158 -11.76 -0.81 -3.00
CA CYS A 158 -10.89 -1.70 -3.74
C CYS A 158 -11.67 -2.27 -4.93
N GLY A 159 -11.20 -1.98 -6.13
CA GLY A 159 -11.63 -2.68 -7.34
C GLY A 159 -10.85 -3.98 -7.46
N PHE A 160 -11.54 -5.07 -7.76
CA PHE A 160 -10.97 -6.40 -7.89
C PHE A 160 -11.35 -6.96 -9.27
N ASP A 161 -10.36 -7.25 -10.08
CA ASP A 161 -10.50 -7.91 -11.36
C ASP A 161 -10.80 -9.39 -11.12
N ILE A 162 -12.07 -9.77 -11.31
CA ILE A 162 -12.53 -11.14 -11.06
C ILE A 162 -11.92 -12.10 -12.07
N ASN A 163 -11.73 -11.65 -13.32
CA ASN A 163 -11.21 -12.50 -14.37
C ASN A 163 -9.77 -12.96 -14.12
N HIS A 164 -8.96 -12.14 -13.43
CA HIS A 164 -7.57 -12.45 -13.11
C HIS A 164 -7.35 -12.73 -11.61
N GLY A 165 -8.37 -12.51 -10.78
CA GLY A 165 -8.28 -12.75 -9.34
C GLY A 165 -7.35 -11.79 -8.58
N ILE A 166 -7.21 -10.54 -9.06
CA ILE A 166 -6.27 -9.55 -8.50
C ILE A 166 -6.91 -8.18 -8.30
N PRO A 167 -6.43 -7.37 -7.30
CA PRO A 167 -6.85 -5.99 -7.17
C PRO A 167 -6.35 -5.16 -8.37
N ASN A 168 -7.24 -4.34 -8.95
CA ASN A 168 -6.93 -3.51 -10.10
C ASN A 168 -6.91 -2.02 -9.79
N LYS A 169 -7.60 -1.59 -8.72
CA LYS A 169 -7.69 -0.17 -8.36
C LYS A 169 -7.98 0.03 -6.88
N ILE A 170 -7.42 1.10 -6.32
CA ILE A 170 -7.74 1.56 -4.97
C ILE A 170 -8.03 3.06 -5.03
N PHE A 171 -9.15 3.50 -4.43
CA PHE A 171 -9.47 4.92 -4.33
C PHE A 171 -10.21 5.25 -3.04
N LEU A 172 -10.11 6.50 -2.61
CA LEU A 172 -10.73 7.00 -1.39
C LEU A 172 -11.85 7.97 -1.72
N THR A 173 -12.94 7.89 -0.97
CA THR A 173 -14.05 8.86 -1.08
C THR A 173 -14.52 9.33 0.29
N ALA A 174 -15.02 10.57 0.35
CA ALA A 174 -15.80 11.00 1.50
C ALA A 174 -17.16 10.27 1.47
N GLU A 175 -17.65 9.82 2.62
CA GLU A 175 -18.89 9.00 2.70
C GLU A 175 -20.10 9.66 2.05
N LYS A 176 -20.25 10.99 2.18
CA LYS A 176 -21.40 11.73 1.65
C LYS A 176 -21.51 11.80 0.11
N LYS A 177 -20.45 11.44 -0.62
CA LYS A 177 -20.43 11.60 -2.09
C LYS A 177 -20.97 10.41 -2.88
N ILE A 178 -21.20 9.24 -2.26
CA ILE A 178 -21.51 8.02 -3.01
C ILE A 178 -23.02 7.77 -3.16
N SER A 179 -23.87 8.32 -2.32
CA SER A 179 -25.32 8.11 -2.42
C SER A 179 -25.99 8.72 -3.69
N GLY A 180 -25.21 9.46 -4.51
CA GLY A 180 -25.68 10.08 -5.75
C GLY A 180 -24.80 9.87 -6.98
N LEU A 181 -23.73 9.09 -6.89
CA LEU A 181 -22.85 8.83 -8.04
C LEU A 181 -23.44 7.74 -8.93
N HIS A 182 -24.01 8.17 -10.06
CA HIS A 182 -24.43 7.29 -11.14
C HIS A 182 -23.27 6.36 -11.58
N PHE A 183 -23.57 5.13 -11.91
CA PHE A 183 -22.59 4.12 -12.37
C PHE A 183 -21.73 4.61 -13.55
N SER A 184 -22.22 5.54 -14.36
CA SER A 184 -21.49 6.20 -15.45
C SER A 184 -20.31 7.07 -14.98
N VAL A 185 -20.40 7.67 -13.78
CA VAL A 185 -19.32 8.47 -13.19
C VAL A 185 -18.23 7.56 -12.63
N LEU A 186 -18.60 6.40 -12.10
CA LEU A 186 -17.63 5.39 -11.66
C LEU A 186 -16.83 4.83 -12.84
N SER A 187 -17.44 4.62 -14.01
CA SER A 187 -16.73 4.15 -15.20
C SER A 187 -15.77 5.20 -15.77
N SER A 188 -16.14 6.50 -15.78
CA SER A 188 -15.23 7.58 -16.22
C SER A 188 -14.12 7.86 -15.21
N MET A 189 -14.38 7.67 -13.91
CA MET A 189 -13.38 7.73 -12.84
C MET A 189 -12.41 6.54 -12.88
N MET A 190 -12.82 5.40 -13.43
CA MET A 190 -11.97 4.22 -13.60
C MET A 190 -10.75 4.45 -14.49
N TRP A 191 -10.74 5.47 -15.35
CA TRP A 191 -9.68 5.74 -16.31
C TRP A 191 -8.87 7.02 -16.05
N SER A 192 -9.16 7.78 -14.99
CA SER A 192 -8.40 8.98 -14.66
C SER A 192 -7.31 8.68 -13.64
N PRO A 193 -6.02 8.87 -13.98
CA PRO A 193 -4.90 8.71 -13.03
C PRO A 193 -4.84 9.82 -11.96
N TYR A 194 -5.76 10.80 -11.96
CA TYR A 194 -5.67 12.03 -11.16
C TYR A 194 -6.90 12.32 -10.30
N LEU A 195 -7.59 11.33 -9.77
CA LEU A 195 -8.69 11.67 -8.87
C LEU A 195 -8.26 11.64 -7.39
N ILE A 196 -7.43 12.61 -7.00
CA ILE A 196 -7.50 13.19 -5.65
C ILE A 196 -8.64 14.20 -5.74
N LEU A 197 -9.84 13.79 -5.41
CA LEU A 197 -10.96 14.72 -5.22
C LEU A 197 -10.65 15.63 -4.03
N ARG A 198 -10.35 16.90 -4.34
CA ARG A 198 -10.40 18.00 -3.37
C ARG A 198 -11.81 18.20 -2.83
#